data_ec099c963d1bca5b7ee4a7318fe35a55
#
_entry.id   ec099c963d1bca5b7ee4a7318fe35a55
#
_cell.length_a   1.000
_cell.length_b   1.000
_cell.length_c   1.000
_cell.angle_alpha   90.00
_cell.angle_beta   90.00
_cell.angle_gamma   90.00
#
_symmetry.space_group_name_H-M   'P 1'
#
loop_
_entity.id
_entity.type
_entity.pdbx_description
1 polymer ?
#
loop_
_entity_poly.entity_id
_entity_poly.type
_entity_poly.pdbx_seq_one_letter_code
_entity_poly.pdbx_strand_id
1 'polypeptide(L)'
;MTLTTFAALGTPKALADTLTAQGIETPFPIQVKTLPDTLAGRDVLGRGRTGSGKTIAFAIPLVARLAEREAPYFRKPGRPMGLVLAPTRELATQINATIEPLAKAAGLNTTVIYGGISQARQEKAARAGVDIVIACPGRLEDLIRQRILTLEAVEITVLDEADHMADLGFLPVVKKLMDMTPSQGQRLLFSATLDNGVDKIVQRYLSNPLTHSVDDPQAAVTTMEHHVLVVNDQTVKK
;
A
#
# COMPACT_ATOMS: atom_id res chain seq x y z
N MET A 1 -8.89 13.35 -28.13
CA MET A 1 -8.83 12.31 -27.07
C MET A 1 -9.23 12.97 -25.77
N THR A 2 -10.31 12.54 -25.16
CA THR A 2 -10.74 13.07 -23.86
C THR A 2 -9.74 12.58 -22.81
N LEU A 3 -9.10 13.51 -22.10
CA LEU A 3 -8.19 13.17 -20.99
C LEU A 3 -8.99 12.47 -19.90
N THR A 4 -8.61 11.26 -19.53
CA THR A 4 -9.20 10.55 -18.41
C THR A 4 -8.83 11.26 -17.11
N THR A 5 -9.81 11.60 -16.29
CA THR A 5 -9.60 12.27 -14.99
C THR A 5 -9.89 11.32 -13.85
N PHE A 6 -9.42 11.61 -12.63
CA PHE A 6 -9.76 10.82 -11.44
C PHE A 6 -11.27 10.77 -11.18
N ALA A 7 -11.98 11.88 -11.40
CA ALA A 7 -13.44 11.91 -11.27
C ALA A 7 -14.13 10.98 -12.27
N ALA A 8 -13.66 10.91 -13.52
CA ALA A 8 -14.19 9.99 -14.54
C ALA A 8 -13.95 8.51 -14.18
N LEU A 9 -12.97 8.20 -13.31
CA LEU A 9 -12.69 6.86 -12.80
C LEU A 9 -13.49 6.52 -11.54
N GLY A 10 -14.40 7.38 -11.09
CA GLY A 10 -15.23 7.15 -9.91
C GLY A 10 -14.61 7.64 -8.59
N THR A 11 -13.51 8.38 -8.64
CA THR A 11 -12.91 8.95 -7.43
C THR A 11 -13.86 9.99 -6.81
N PRO A 12 -14.18 9.90 -5.49
CA PRO A 12 -15.00 10.90 -4.81
C PRO A 12 -14.46 12.32 -4.97
N LYS A 13 -15.35 13.30 -5.11
CA LYS A 13 -14.98 14.69 -5.40
C LYS A 13 -13.96 15.26 -4.41
N ALA A 14 -14.13 15.03 -3.12
CA ALA A 14 -13.21 15.53 -2.09
C ALA A 14 -11.77 15.01 -2.27
N LEU A 15 -11.61 13.75 -2.70
CA LEU A 15 -10.31 13.14 -2.96
C LEU A 15 -9.72 13.65 -4.28
N ALA A 16 -10.55 13.78 -5.33
CA ALA A 16 -10.11 14.34 -6.61
C ALA A 16 -9.64 15.80 -6.46
N ASP A 17 -10.39 16.63 -5.72
CA ASP A 17 -10.01 18.00 -5.41
C ASP A 17 -8.69 18.07 -4.62
N THR A 18 -8.49 17.14 -3.68
CA THR A 18 -7.24 17.06 -2.89
C THR A 18 -6.05 16.73 -3.79
N LEU A 19 -6.19 15.80 -4.74
CA LEU A 19 -5.15 15.48 -5.71
C LEU A 19 -4.84 16.67 -6.62
N THR A 20 -5.87 17.33 -7.13
CA THR A 20 -5.71 18.54 -7.97
C THR A 20 -4.98 19.66 -7.22
N ALA A 21 -5.29 19.87 -5.94
CA ALA A 21 -4.60 20.85 -5.09
C ALA A 21 -3.11 20.52 -4.89
N GLN A 22 -2.71 19.25 -5.08
CA GLN A 22 -1.32 18.79 -5.05
C GLN A 22 -0.66 18.77 -6.44
N GLY A 23 -1.33 19.25 -7.49
CA GLY A 23 -0.87 19.23 -8.87
C GLY A 23 -0.95 17.85 -9.54
N ILE A 24 -1.75 16.93 -8.99
CA ILE A 24 -1.94 15.58 -9.51
C ILE A 24 -3.29 15.54 -10.24
N GLU A 25 -3.28 15.86 -11.52
CA GLU A 25 -4.51 16.02 -12.32
C GLU A 25 -4.80 14.82 -13.20
N THR A 26 -3.75 14.20 -13.75
CA THR A 26 -3.86 13.10 -14.72
C THR A 26 -3.48 11.77 -14.09
N PRO A 27 -4.37 10.76 -14.11
CA PRO A 27 -4.05 9.44 -13.58
C PRO A 27 -3.05 8.69 -14.45
N PHE A 28 -2.13 7.99 -13.79
CA PHE A 28 -1.20 7.08 -14.44
C PHE A 28 -1.91 5.81 -14.96
N PRO A 29 -1.31 5.09 -15.94
CA PRO A 29 -1.92 3.89 -16.51
C PRO A 29 -2.37 2.84 -15.52
N ILE A 30 -1.59 2.59 -14.43
CA ILE A 30 -1.98 1.64 -13.38
C ILE A 30 -3.24 2.11 -12.64
N GLN A 31 -3.37 3.41 -12.40
CA GLN A 31 -4.53 4.00 -11.73
C GLN A 31 -5.77 3.89 -12.62
N VAL A 32 -5.64 4.19 -13.91
CA VAL A 32 -6.74 4.06 -14.88
C VAL A 32 -7.27 2.62 -14.92
N LYS A 33 -6.36 1.63 -14.88
CA LYS A 33 -6.74 0.22 -14.94
C LYS A 33 -7.35 -0.30 -13.64
N THR A 34 -6.83 0.12 -12.48
CA THR A 34 -7.19 -0.48 -11.20
C THR A 34 -8.35 0.21 -10.46
N LEU A 35 -8.48 1.55 -10.60
CA LEU A 35 -9.46 2.32 -9.82
C LEU A 35 -10.91 1.87 -9.99
N PRO A 36 -11.42 1.58 -11.18
CA PRO A 36 -12.80 1.13 -11.32
C PRO A 36 -13.11 -0.13 -10.51
N ASP A 37 -12.20 -1.11 -10.54
CA ASP A 37 -12.38 -2.38 -9.85
C ASP A 37 -12.16 -2.26 -8.35
N THR A 38 -11.14 -1.51 -7.93
CA THR A 38 -10.83 -1.34 -6.50
C THR A 38 -11.88 -0.50 -5.77
N LEU A 39 -12.43 0.51 -6.41
CA LEU A 39 -13.57 1.29 -5.89
C LEU A 39 -14.85 0.44 -5.82
N ALA A 40 -15.04 -0.49 -6.76
CA ALA A 40 -16.14 -1.46 -6.70
C ALA A 40 -15.96 -2.57 -5.64
N GLY A 41 -14.87 -2.56 -4.88
CA GLY A 41 -14.60 -3.51 -3.79
C GLY A 41 -14.00 -4.84 -4.22
N ARG A 42 -13.54 -4.95 -5.46
CA ARG A 42 -12.87 -6.16 -5.95
C ARG A 42 -11.45 -6.27 -5.40
N ASP A 43 -11.02 -7.49 -5.18
CA ASP A 43 -9.61 -7.77 -4.94
C ASP A 43 -8.82 -7.54 -6.21
N VAL A 44 -7.66 -6.88 -6.08
CA VAL A 44 -6.84 -6.51 -7.23
C VAL A 44 -5.38 -6.88 -6.99
N LEU A 45 -4.78 -7.47 -8.02
CA LEU A 45 -3.35 -7.64 -8.17
C LEU A 45 -2.83 -6.61 -9.19
N GLY A 46 -2.17 -5.57 -8.70
CA GLY A 46 -1.55 -4.52 -9.52
C GLY A 46 -0.07 -4.82 -9.78
N ARG A 47 0.31 -4.99 -11.04
CA ARG A 47 1.73 -5.19 -11.41
C ARG A 47 2.27 -3.93 -12.05
N GLY A 48 3.40 -3.45 -11.54
CA GLY A 48 4.07 -2.28 -12.07
C GLY A 48 5.31 -1.93 -11.27
N ARG A 49 6.30 -1.35 -11.95
CA ARG A 49 7.59 -0.94 -11.36
C ARG A 49 7.40 0.18 -10.34
N THR A 50 8.41 0.44 -9.54
CA THR A 50 8.47 1.63 -8.69
C THR A 50 8.34 2.89 -9.56
N GLY A 51 7.57 3.88 -9.09
CA GLY A 51 7.27 5.10 -9.85
C GLY A 51 6.11 4.99 -10.85
N SER A 52 5.44 3.84 -10.99
CA SER A 52 4.27 3.68 -11.87
C SER A 52 2.97 4.29 -11.33
N GLY A 53 2.98 4.87 -10.12
CA GLY A 53 1.80 5.51 -9.51
C GLY A 53 0.96 4.57 -8.65
N LYS A 54 1.48 3.42 -8.23
CA LYS A 54 0.76 2.41 -7.41
C LYS A 54 0.17 2.99 -6.13
N THR A 55 0.91 3.87 -5.45
CA THR A 55 0.47 4.42 -4.16
C THR A 55 -0.89 5.11 -4.27
N ILE A 56 -1.10 5.95 -5.26
CA ILE A 56 -2.41 6.60 -5.49
C ILE A 56 -3.46 5.58 -5.93
N ALA A 57 -3.07 4.57 -6.70
CA ALA A 57 -3.97 3.51 -7.16
C ALA A 57 -4.64 2.74 -6.00
N PHE A 58 -3.95 2.57 -4.87
CA PHE A 58 -4.57 1.97 -3.68
C PHE A 58 -5.01 2.98 -2.62
N ALA A 59 -4.40 4.17 -2.55
CA ALA A 59 -4.77 5.19 -1.56
C ALA A 59 -6.20 5.68 -1.77
N ILE A 60 -6.60 5.94 -3.02
CA ILE A 60 -7.96 6.38 -3.35
C ILE A 60 -9.02 5.38 -2.88
N PRO A 61 -9.02 4.10 -3.31
CA PRO A 61 -10.04 3.14 -2.90
C PRO A 61 -9.99 2.85 -1.39
N LEU A 62 -8.80 2.79 -0.78
CA LEU A 62 -8.66 2.62 0.66
C LEU A 62 -9.40 3.72 1.43
N VAL A 63 -9.14 4.98 1.08
CA VAL A 63 -9.77 6.13 1.76
C VAL A 63 -11.25 6.25 1.40
N ALA A 64 -11.60 6.18 0.12
CA ALA A 64 -12.97 6.34 -0.36
C ALA A 64 -13.92 5.33 0.30
N ARG A 65 -13.57 4.05 0.27
CA ARG A 65 -14.42 2.98 0.81
C ARG A 65 -14.54 2.99 2.33
N LEU A 66 -13.47 3.38 3.04
CA LEU A 66 -13.56 3.54 4.48
C LEU A 66 -14.37 4.77 4.89
N ALA A 67 -14.47 5.79 4.02
CA ALA A 67 -15.26 6.99 4.26
C ALA A 67 -16.75 6.83 3.92
N GLU A 68 -17.14 5.86 3.08
CA GLU A 68 -18.53 5.60 2.66
C GLU A 68 -19.42 5.00 3.77
N ARG A 69 -18.90 4.86 4.98
CA ARG A 69 -19.65 4.27 6.09
C ARG A 69 -20.80 5.16 6.54
N GLU A 70 -21.91 4.52 6.86
CA GLU A 70 -23.02 5.18 7.52
C GLU A 70 -22.58 5.72 8.91
N ALA A 71 -22.82 6.99 9.15
CA ALA A 71 -22.54 7.65 10.43
C ALA A 71 -23.58 7.26 11.50
N PRO A 72 -23.24 7.34 12.81
CA PRO A 72 -21.98 7.81 13.37
C PRO A 72 -20.97 6.68 13.58
N TYR A 73 -19.80 6.82 12.95
CA TYR A 73 -18.67 5.93 13.22
C TYR A 73 -17.85 6.45 14.41
N PHE A 74 -17.75 5.65 15.46
CA PHE A 74 -16.87 5.94 16.59
C PHE A 74 -15.55 5.18 16.43
N ARG A 75 -14.44 5.92 16.30
CA ARG A 75 -13.10 5.32 16.29
C ARG A 75 -12.90 4.53 17.57
N LYS A 76 -12.53 3.26 17.43
CA LYS A 76 -12.22 2.40 18.57
C LYS A 76 -10.69 2.37 18.76
N PRO A 77 -10.20 2.67 19.98
CA PRO A 77 -8.78 2.55 20.28
C PRO A 77 -8.22 1.19 19.88
N GLY A 78 -7.07 1.19 19.20
CA GLY A 78 -6.38 -0.03 18.80
C GLY A 78 -7.09 -0.89 17.75
N ARG A 79 -8.10 -0.40 17.03
CA ARG A 79 -8.87 -1.17 16.03
C ARG A 79 -8.96 -0.44 14.70
N PRO A 80 -7.85 -0.38 13.93
CA PRO A 80 -7.85 0.22 12.60
C PRO A 80 -8.74 -0.57 11.64
N MET A 81 -9.27 0.12 10.64
CA MET A 81 -10.09 -0.46 9.57
C MET A 81 -9.32 -0.65 8.28
N GLY A 82 -8.30 0.15 8.06
CA GLY A 82 -7.38 0.05 6.93
C GLY A 82 -5.99 -0.36 7.38
N LEU A 83 -5.39 -1.28 6.63
CA LEU A 83 -4.02 -1.73 6.84
C LEU A 83 -3.22 -1.65 5.53
N VAL A 84 -2.06 -1.00 5.57
CA VAL A 84 -1.09 -1.03 4.48
C VAL A 84 0.20 -1.62 5.02
N LEU A 85 0.71 -2.69 4.41
CA LEU A 85 2.00 -3.28 4.71
C LEU A 85 3.03 -2.87 3.66
N ALA A 86 4.19 -2.43 4.13
CA ALA A 86 5.31 -1.99 3.32
C ALA A 86 6.62 -2.57 3.85
N PRO A 87 7.62 -2.89 2.98
CA PRO A 87 8.88 -3.52 3.38
C PRO A 87 9.78 -2.63 4.24
N THR A 88 9.78 -1.32 4.00
CA THR A 88 10.73 -0.39 4.62
C THR A 88 10.05 0.80 5.30
N ARG A 89 10.75 1.41 6.25
CA ARG A 89 10.28 2.62 6.97
C ARG A 89 10.11 3.80 6.02
N GLU A 90 11.03 3.92 5.09
CA GLU A 90 11.08 4.97 4.08
C GLU A 90 9.83 4.89 3.19
N LEU A 91 9.51 3.69 2.69
CA LEU A 91 8.30 3.47 1.88
C LEU A 91 7.03 3.68 2.70
N ALA A 92 6.95 3.15 3.93
CA ALA A 92 5.79 3.38 4.81
C ALA A 92 5.55 4.88 5.07
N THR A 93 6.61 5.67 5.23
CA THR A 93 6.53 7.12 5.40
C THR A 93 6.05 7.82 4.12
N GLN A 94 6.56 7.42 2.96
CA GLN A 94 6.14 7.94 1.65
C GLN A 94 4.67 7.61 1.36
N ILE A 95 4.25 6.38 1.64
CA ILE A 95 2.85 5.96 1.51
C ILE A 95 1.95 6.82 2.41
N ASN A 96 2.34 7.01 3.68
CA ASN A 96 1.57 7.87 4.58
C ASN A 96 1.47 9.31 4.09
N ALA A 97 2.56 9.88 3.56
CA ALA A 97 2.55 11.23 3.00
C ALA A 97 1.55 11.39 1.83
N THR A 98 1.30 10.32 1.08
CA THR A 98 0.28 10.28 0.01
C THR A 98 -1.13 10.07 0.58
N ILE A 99 -1.30 9.16 1.54
CA ILE A 99 -2.63 8.80 2.08
C ILE A 99 -3.17 9.87 3.03
N GLU A 100 -2.33 10.45 3.87
CA GLU A 100 -2.75 11.37 4.94
C GLU A 100 -3.59 12.57 4.45
N PRO A 101 -3.22 13.29 3.38
CA PRO A 101 -4.05 14.39 2.86
C PRO A 101 -5.44 13.90 2.38
N LEU A 102 -5.49 12.76 1.72
CA LEU A 102 -6.73 12.14 1.26
C LEU A 102 -7.60 11.70 2.44
N ALA A 103 -6.99 11.05 3.42
CA ALA A 103 -7.66 10.62 4.64
C ALA A 103 -8.24 11.80 5.41
N LYS A 104 -7.47 12.89 5.57
CA LYS A 104 -7.95 14.13 6.20
C LYS A 104 -9.14 14.73 5.48
N ALA A 105 -9.13 14.77 4.14
CA ALA A 105 -10.25 15.26 3.34
C ALA A 105 -11.51 14.41 3.52
N ALA A 106 -11.35 13.13 3.88
CA ALA A 106 -12.43 12.18 4.18
C ALA A 106 -12.74 12.06 5.68
N GLY A 107 -12.13 12.88 6.55
CA GLY A 107 -12.33 12.82 8.00
C GLY A 107 -11.70 11.60 8.69
N LEU A 108 -10.75 10.93 8.05
CA LEU A 108 -10.02 9.77 8.58
C LEU A 108 -8.64 10.15 9.11
N ASN A 109 -8.14 9.36 10.07
CA ASN A 109 -6.81 9.50 10.65
C ASN A 109 -5.89 8.36 10.23
N THR A 110 -4.62 8.68 9.98
CA THR A 110 -3.58 7.71 9.65
C THR A 110 -2.48 7.68 10.70
N THR A 111 -1.75 6.57 10.79
CA THR A 111 -0.50 6.50 11.53
C THR A 111 0.47 5.53 10.87
N VAL A 112 1.78 5.76 11.10
CA VAL A 112 2.84 4.84 10.66
C VAL A 112 3.35 4.02 11.84
N ILE A 113 3.64 2.72 11.57
CA ILE A 113 4.15 1.76 12.55
C ILE A 113 5.35 1.03 11.97
N TYR A 114 6.56 1.35 12.48
CA TYR A 114 7.80 0.69 12.07
C TYR A 114 8.87 0.74 13.17
N GLY A 115 9.88 -0.12 13.05
CA GLY A 115 11.00 -0.21 13.99
C GLY A 115 11.99 0.95 13.90
N GLY A 116 12.90 1.05 14.87
CA GLY A 116 13.99 2.05 14.86
C GLY A 116 13.60 3.45 15.34
N ILE A 117 12.36 3.66 15.79
CA ILE A 117 11.89 4.88 16.45
C ILE A 117 11.16 4.53 17.75
N SER A 118 10.88 5.56 18.58
CA SER A 118 10.15 5.39 19.84
C SER A 118 8.80 4.71 19.64
N GLN A 119 8.61 3.56 20.30
CA GLN A 119 7.36 2.83 20.31
C GLN A 119 6.25 3.62 21.00
N ALA A 120 6.57 4.39 22.03
CA ALA A 120 5.58 5.12 22.83
C ALA A 120 4.73 6.08 21.99
N ARG A 121 5.31 6.72 20.95
CA ARG A 121 4.55 7.58 20.03
C ARG A 121 3.54 6.78 19.20
N GLN A 122 3.96 5.62 18.70
CA GLN A 122 3.11 4.75 17.89
C GLN A 122 1.99 4.14 18.75
N GLU A 123 2.32 3.73 19.96
CA GLU A 123 1.35 3.24 20.95
C GLU A 123 0.31 4.31 21.31
N LYS A 124 0.76 5.55 21.57
CA LYS A 124 -0.14 6.67 21.85
C LYS A 124 -1.10 6.91 20.69
N ALA A 125 -0.60 6.91 19.45
CA ALA A 125 -1.43 7.09 18.26
C ALA A 125 -2.45 5.95 18.11
N ALA A 126 -2.04 4.69 18.26
CA ALA A 126 -2.93 3.55 18.20
C ALA A 126 -4.04 3.61 19.27
N ARG A 127 -3.68 3.96 20.51
CA ARG A 127 -4.66 4.09 21.63
C ARG A 127 -5.58 5.29 21.49
N ALA A 128 -5.17 6.35 20.79
CA ALA A 128 -6.05 7.50 20.50
C ALA A 128 -7.16 7.19 19.50
N GLY A 129 -7.05 6.06 18.80
CA GLY A 129 -7.92 5.67 17.70
C GLY A 129 -7.42 6.18 16.35
N VAL A 130 -7.12 5.24 15.48
CA VAL A 130 -6.64 5.47 14.12
C VAL A 130 -7.47 4.64 13.15
N ASP A 131 -7.75 5.20 11.98
CA ASP A 131 -8.57 4.53 10.98
C ASP A 131 -7.71 3.68 10.04
N ILE A 132 -6.53 4.20 9.64
CA ILE A 132 -5.63 3.56 8.70
C ILE A 132 -4.23 3.45 9.33
N VAL A 133 -3.70 2.23 9.35
CA VAL A 133 -2.33 1.93 9.78
C VAL A 133 -1.48 1.60 8.55
N ILE A 134 -0.36 2.29 8.40
CA ILE A 134 0.69 1.98 7.43
C ILE A 134 1.88 1.42 8.20
N ALA A 135 2.29 0.18 7.91
CA ALA A 135 3.22 -0.51 8.79
C ALA A 135 4.30 -1.34 8.09
N CYS A 136 5.46 -1.44 8.73
CA CYS A 136 6.38 -2.54 8.47
C CYS A 136 5.98 -3.75 9.32
N PRO A 137 6.01 -4.97 8.75
CA PRO A 137 5.43 -6.16 9.37
C PRO A 137 5.91 -6.45 10.81
N GLY A 138 7.22 -6.38 11.06
CA GLY A 138 7.80 -6.78 12.35
C GLY A 138 7.32 -5.94 13.53
N ARG A 139 7.35 -4.60 13.42
CA ARG A 139 6.86 -3.72 14.51
C ARG A 139 5.35 -3.83 14.70
N LEU A 140 4.59 -4.05 13.64
CA LEU A 140 3.16 -4.26 13.76
C LEU A 140 2.84 -5.54 14.55
N GLU A 141 3.53 -6.66 14.23
CA GLU A 141 3.41 -7.91 14.99
C GLU A 141 3.74 -7.70 16.47
N ASP A 142 4.79 -6.91 16.78
CA ASP A 142 5.15 -6.60 18.17
C ASP A 142 4.05 -5.86 18.92
N LEU A 143 3.44 -4.83 18.30
CA LEU A 143 2.35 -4.08 18.93
C LEU A 143 1.09 -4.93 19.13
N ILE A 144 0.79 -5.83 18.20
CA ILE A 144 -0.32 -6.79 18.33
C ILE A 144 -0.05 -7.75 19.49
N ARG A 145 1.16 -8.33 19.57
CA ARG A 145 1.57 -9.23 20.66
C ARG A 145 1.45 -8.56 22.04
N GLN A 146 1.74 -7.26 22.11
CA GLN A 146 1.58 -6.43 23.30
C GLN A 146 0.13 -5.99 23.56
N ARG A 147 -0.84 -6.42 22.73
CA ARG A 147 -2.26 -6.04 22.82
C ARG A 147 -2.51 -4.54 22.76
N ILE A 148 -1.66 -3.80 22.06
CA ILE A 148 -1.82 -2.36 21.83
C ILE A 148 -2.82 -2.10 20.71
N LEU A 149 -2.84 -2.98 19.69
CA LEU A 149 -3.84 -2.97 18.62
C LEU A 149 -4.20 -4.40 18.17
N THR A 150 -5.32 -4.52 17.46
CA THR A 150 -5.81 -5.75 16.82
C THR A 150 -6.21 -5.48 15.38
N LEU A 151 -6.17 -6.49 14.52
CA LEU A 151 -6.55 -6.37 13.11
C LEU A 151 -7.97 -6.88 12.82
N GLU A 152 -8.74 -7.24 13.83
CA GLU A 152 -10.09 -7.81 13.70
C GLU A 152 -11.12 -6.88 13.02
N ALA A 153 -10.85 -5.57 13.00
CA ALA A 153 -11.73 -4.58 12.38
C ALA A 153 -11.24 -4.15 10.98
N VAL A 154 -10.15 -4.74 10.47
CA VAL A 154 -9.59 -4.37 9.17
C VAL A 154 -10.51 -4.84 8.04
N GLU A 155 -10.97 -3.91 7.23
CA GLU A 155 -11.85 -4.13 6.09
C GLU A 155 -11.10 -4.12 4.77
N ILE A 156 -10.02 -3.34 4.70
CA ILE A 156 -9.19 -3.23 3.50
C ILE A 156 -7.73 -3.41 3.89
N THR A 157 -7.07 -4.38 3.24
CA THR A 157 -5.63 -4.60 3.41
C THR A 157 -4.92 -4.36 2.08
N VAL A 158 -3.84 -3.60 2.14
CA VAL A 158 -2.94 -3.35 1.01
C VAL A 158 -1.57 -3.96 1.32
N LEU A 159 -1.02 -4.72 0.39
CA LEU A 159 0.37 -5.15 0.39
C LEU A 159 1.09 -4.40 -0.73
N ASP A 160 2.01 -3.50 -0.40
CA ASP A 160 2.82 -2.78 -1.39
C ASP A 160 4.26 -3.32 -1.39
N GLU A 161 4.83 -3.46 -2.58
CA GLU A 161 6.14 -4.10 -2.81
C GLU A 161 6.24 -5.48 -2.15
N ALA A 162 5.27 -6.35 -2.44
CA ALA A 162 5.20 -7.69 -1.86
C ALA A 162 6.44 -8.56 -2.20
N ASP A 163 7.02 -8.40 -3.39
CA ASP A 163 8.28 -9.01 -3.81
C ASP A 163 9.45 -8.55 -2.91
N HIS A 164 9.57 -7.27 -2.63
CA HIS A 164 10.61 -6.77 -1.74
C HIS A 164 10.40 -7.26 -0.29
N MET A 165 9.14 -7.39 0.18
CA MET A 165 8.87 -8.04 1.47
C MET A 165 9.31 -9.51 1.47
N ALA A 166 9.16 -10.20 0.34
CA ALA A 166 9.63 -11.57 0.18
C ALA A 166 11.16 -11.67 0.26
N ASP A 167 11.87 -10.81 -0.46
CA ASP A 167 13.33 -10.73 -0.48
C ASP A 167 13.92 -10.44 0.91
N LEU A 168 13.25 -9.61 1.70
CA LEU A 168 13.61 -9.31 3.10
C LEU A 168 13.18 -10.40 4.10
N GLY A 169 12.55 -11.48 3.64
CA GLY A 169 12.12 -12.59 4.50
C GLY A 169 10.88 -12.30 5.36
N PHE A 170 10.09 -11.28 5.04
CA PHE A 170 8.91 -10.90 5.82
C PHE A 170 7.66 -11.74 5.54
N LEU A 171 7.62 -12.59 4.50
CA LEU A 171 6.41 -13.36 4.17
C LEU A 171 5.83 -14.20 5.32
N PRO A 172 6.62 -14.83 6.22
CA PRO A 172 6.05 -15.53 7.37
C PRO A 172 5.25 -14.61 8.31
N VAL A 173 5.77 -13.39 8.56
CA VAL A 173 5.09 -12.39 9.40
C VAL A 173 3.89 -11.80 8.66
N VAL A 174 4.01 -11.50 7.37
CA VAL A 174 2.90 -11.03 6.52
C VAL A 174 1.75 -12.03 6.57
N LYS A 175 2.01 -13.35 6.42
CA LYS A 175 0.98 -14.39 6.53
C LYS A 175 0.27 -14.37 7.87
N LYS A 176 1.02 -14.27 8.98
CA LYS A 176 0.43 -14.17 10.32
C LYS A 176 -0.48 -12.94 10.47
N LEU A 177 -0.03 -11.79 9.97
CA LEU A 177 -0.82 -10.55 10.02
C LEU A 177 -2.09 -10.67 9.17
N MET A 178 -1.99 -11.25 7.97
CA MET A 178 -3.15 -11.49 7.10
C MET A 178 -4.15 -12.46 7.73
N ASP A 179 -3.67 -13.51 8.41
CA ASP A 179 -4.53 -14.48 9.12
C ASP A 179 -5.29 -13.84 10.30
N MET A 180 -4.84 -12.68 10.81
CA MET A 180 -5.51 -11.92 11.88
C MET A 180 -6.55 -10.92 11.34
N THR A 181 -6.61 -10.70 10.03
CA THR A 181 -7.61 -9.82 9.41
C THR A 181 -8.85 -10.60 8.99
N PRO A 182 -10.06 -10.00 8.99
CA PRO A 182 -11.27 -10.67 8.54
C PRO A 182 -11.15 -11.18 7.09
N SER A 183 -11.58 -12.39 6.83
CA SER A 183 -11.49 -13.03 5.50
C SER A 183 -12.33 -12.33 4.42
N GLN A 184 -13.38 -11.63 4.82
CA GLN A 184 -14.29 -10.90 3.95
C GLN A 184 -13.77 -9.51 3.53
N GLY A 185 -12.65 -9.05 4.10
CA GLY A 185 -12.06 -7.77 3.77
C GLY A 185 -11.49 -7.74 2.35
N GLN A 186 -11.51 -6.58 1.70
CA GLN A 186 -10.88 -6.37 0.41
C GLN A 186 -9.34 -6.49 0.51
N ARG A 187 -8.73 -7.11 -0.50
CA ARG A 187 -7.28 -7.31 -0.60
C ARG A 187 -6.74 -6.65 -1.86
N LEU A 188 -5.79 -5.75 -1.68
CA LEU A 188 -5.07 -5.09 -2.76
C LEU A 188 -3.59 -5.47 -2.64
N LEU A 189 -3.02 -6.09 -3.66
CA LEU A 189 -1.61 -6.45 -3.68
C LEU A 189 -0.94 -5.78 -4.87
N PHE A 190 0.15 -5.06 -4.57
CA PHE A 190 0.97 -4.40 -5.56
C PHE A 190 2.40 -4.94 -5.51
N SER A 191 2.90 -5.37 -6.67
CA SER A 191 4.24 -5.97 -6.78
C SER A 191 4.76 -5.79 -8.19
N ALA A 192 6.07 -5.73 -8.37
CA ALA A 192 6.67 -5.80 -9.71
C ALA A 192 6.69 -7.26 -10.20
N THR A 193 6.98 -8.22 -9.32
CA THR A 193 7.04 -9.64 -9.64
C THR A 193 6.11 -10.48 -8.75
N LEU A 194 5.89 -11.74 -9.13
CA LEU A 194 5.16 -12.72 -8.32
C LEU A 194 6.08 -13.85 -7.81
N ASP A 195 7.38 -13.62 -7.84
CA ASP A 195 8.38 -14.59 -7.44
C ASP A 195 8.50 -14.73 -5.91
N ASN A 196 9.39 -15.59 -5.45
CA ASN A 196 9.77 -15.76 -4.05
C ASN A 196 8.60 -16.03 -3.08
N GLY A 197 7.49 -16.59 -3.58
CA GLY A 197 6.31 -16.97 -2.79
C GLY A 197 5.24 -15.89 -2.67
N VAL A 198 5.34 -14.80 -3.42
CA VAL A 198 4.27 -13.79 -3.57
C VAL A 198 3.03 -14.41 -4.22
N ASP A 199 3.21 -15.30 -5.20
CA ASP A 199 2.15 -16.10 -5.82
C ASP A 199 1.30 -16.84 -4.78
N LYS A 200 1.94 -17.42 -3.75
CA LYS A 200 1.26 -18.12 -2.64
C LYS A 200 0.46 -17.19 -1.74
N ILE A 201 0.91 -15.93 -1.57
CA ILE A 201 0.12 -14.91 -0.88
C ILE A 201 -1.14 -14.58 -1.68
N VAL A 202 -1.00 -14.35 -3.00
CA VAL A 202 -2.13 -14.08 -3.89
C VAL A 202 -3.15 -15.22 -3.81
N GLN A 203 -2.70 -16.47 -4.02
CA GLN A 203 -3.58 -17.64 -4.01
C GLN A 203 -4.31 -17.88 -2.69
N ARG A 204 -3.66 -17.56 -1.56
CA ARG A 204 -4.22 -17.81 -0.23
C ARG A 204 -5.19 -16.73 0.23
N TYR A 205 -4.91 -15.47 -0.07
CA TYR A 205 -5.58 -14.33 0.58
C TYR A 205 -6.47 -13.51 -0.35
N LEU A 206 -6.24 -13.51 -1.66
CA LEU A 206 -7.06 -12.77 -2.60
C LEU A 206 -8.20 -13.64 -3.14
N SER A 207 -9.40 -13.09 -3.19
CA SER A 207 -10.60 -13.77 -3.72
C SER A 207 -10.89 -13.32 -5.15
N ASN A 208 -10.71 -14.22 -6.12
CA ASN A 208 -10.93 -13.93 -7.55
C ASN A 208 -10.33 -12.56 -7.97
N PRO A 209 -9.03 -12.32 -7.73
CA PRO A 209 -8.44 -11.02 -7.98
C PRO A 209 -8.40 -10.68 -9.46
N LEU A 210 -8.67 -9.42 -9.77
CA LEU A 210 -8.42 -8.88 -11.10
C LEU A 210 -6.95 -8.49 -11.20
N THR A 211 -6.27 -8.98 -12.23
CA THR A 211 -4.86 -8.66 -12.47
C THR A 211 -4.72 -7.54 -13.48
N HIS A 212 -4.07 -6.47 -13.07
CA HIS A 212 -3.73 -5.34 -13.94
C HIS A 212 -2.21 -5.16 -14.00
N SER A 213 -1.67 -5.11 -15.21
CA SER A 213 -0.25 -4.84 -15.46
C SER A 213 -0.06 -3.63 -16.35
N VAL A 214 0.96 -2.84 -16.07
CA VAL A 214 1.38 -1.69 -16.88
C VAL A 214 2.78 -1.85 -17.45
N ASP A 215 3.53 -2.84 -16.97
CA ASP A 215 4.80 -3.20 -17.59
C ASP A 215 4.50 -4.12 -18.78
N ASP A 216 4.95 -3.70 -19.96
CA ASP A 216 4.96 -4.58 -21.13
C ASP A 216 6.03 -5.67 -20.87
N PRO A 217 5.66 -6.97 -20.87
CA PRO A 217 6.65 -8.05 -20.71
C PRO A 217 7.73 -8.03 -21.78
N GLN A 218 7.51 -7.30 -22.89
CA GLN A 218 8.42 -7.19 -24.03
C GLN A 218 9.16 -5.84 -24.12
N ALA A 219 8.92 -4.90 -23.20
CA ALA A 219 9.74 -3.70 -23.14
C ALA A 219 11.14 -4.04 -22.59
N ALA A 220 11.93 -4.74 -23.39
CA ALA A 220 13.37 -4.75 -23.24
C ALA A 220 13.83 -3.29 -23.17
N VAL A 221 14.60 -2.95 -22.14
CA VAL A 221 15.19 -1.62 -22.00
C VAL A 221 16.19 -1.46 -23.15
N THR A 222 15.72 -0.93 -24.28
CA THR A 222 16.53 -0.74 -25.50
C THR A 222 17.52 0.42 -25.36
N THR A 223 17.57 1.08 -24.20
CA THR A 223 18.40 2.27 -23.95
C THR A 223 19.43 2.10 -22.84
N MET A 224 19.68 0.88 -22.35
CA MET A 224 20.76 0.65 -21.40
C MET A 224 22.04 0.24 -22.15
N GLU A 225 23.02 1.14 -22.22
CA GLU A 225 24.39 0.79 -22.62
C GLU A 225 25.15 0.31 -21.38
N HIS A 226 25.64 -0.93 -21.43
CA HIS A 226 26.47 -1.48 -20.37
C HIS A 226 27.96 -1.19 -20.68
N HIS A 227 28.58 -0.35 -19.87
CA HIS A 227 30.02 -0.15 -19.90
C HIS A 227 30.69 -1.00 -18.82
N VAL A 228 31.50 -1.97 -19.22
CA VAL A 228 32.33 -2.73 -18.29
C VAL A 228 33.62 -1.96 -18.08
N LEU A 229 33.80 -1.38 -16.89
CA LEU A 229 35.07 -0.79 -16.49
C LEU A 229 35.94 -1.87 -15.85
N VAL A 230 37.00 -2.26 -16.52
CA VAL A 230 38.03 -3.15 -15.93
C VAL A 230 38.98 -2.30 -15.10
N VAL A 231 38.89 -2.40 -13.77
CA VAL A 231 39.83 -1.75 -12.86
C VAL A 231 40.99 -2.73 -12.61
N ASN A 232 42.19 -2.38 -13.10
CA ASN A 232 43.39 -3.15 -12.79
C ASN A 232 43.77 -2.97 -11.30
N ASP A 233 43.86 -4.08 -10.59
CA ASP A 233 44.06 -4.18 -9.11
C ASP A 233 45.48 -3.77 -8.64
N GLN A 234 46.25 -3.05 -9.47
CA GLN A 234 47.64 -2.64 -9.16
C GLN A 234 47.76 -1.22 -8.56
N THR A 235 46.67 -0.51 -8.29
CA THR A 235 46.73 0.87 -7.77
C THR A 235 46.35 1.00 -6.28
N VAL A 236 46.18 -0.09 -5.54
CA VAL A 236 45.89 -0.06 -4.08
C VAL A 236 47.12 -0.52 -3.27
N LYS A 237 48.31 -0.05 -3.62
CA LYS A 237 49.48 -0.08 -2.72
C LYS A 237 50.27 1.21 -2.89
N LYS A 238 49.82 2.26 -2.20
CA LYS A 238 50.66 3.28 -1.61
C LYS A 238 49.92 3.97 -0.47
#